data_a1fee0017d791a6c127f3871d7242945
#
_entry.id   a1fee0017d791a6c127f3871d7242945
#
_cell.length_a   1.000
_cell.length_b   1.000
_cell.length_c   1.000
_cell.angle_alpha   90.00
_cell.angle_beta   90.00
_cell.angle_gamma   90.00
#
_symmetry.space_group_name_H-M   'P 1'
#
loop_
_entity.id
_entity.type
_entity.pdbx_description
1 polymer ?
#
loop_
_entity_poly.entity_id
_entity_poly.type
_entity_poly.pdbx_seq_one_letter_code
_entity_poly.pdbx_strand_id
1 'polypeptide(L)'
;MRRNARIPLAALSLGILASLSPSSARAQATAPAPAAKPAAGPAIGGAGEEQVWIDLAAPIEGLVQKIPVGMVEVSGSTGAGRSRFHDVAIVVDLSTSTRLPSGVDVNGNGKVGKSAPEIREDYWGDGSPEKLCDDDGDTIAAAEIAAVRRLLKLLDPTHTRVALVAFGDKGELVAPLDSTRAQLSAALDVLDHKHGWYGGTNYAEAIEVAIGALESAKPVGKTERKRSILFLSDGYPTMPQPEPLPAKSAIAAAKHAAAVGAHLHSFALGPEAVRGRDILAVMSKLADGSLTEIDRPGDVLFHLPSVELSEVAELHIDNDTTHQEGRAVRLLADGTFDGFAPLQPGRNVLHVTAVGIGGGRQEEHRDVVYDPAAGTAKDVELEVSRLRELLRERTVEVELGQEIQRAREARRARQKELQIHATPQPTAPPEPTQK
;
A
#
# COMPACT_ATOMS: atom_id res chain seq x y z
N MET A 1 -10.86 -38.28 47.23
CA MET A 1 -11.73 -39.43 46.82
C MET A 1 -11.88 -39.38 45.32
N ARG A 2 -11.21 -40.27 44.60
CA ARG A 2 -11.68 -41.31 43.66
C ARG A 2 -12.47 -40.70 42.45
N ARG A 3 -12.22 -40.96 41.17
CA ARG A 3 -11.49 -42.05 40.47
C ARG A 3 -11.23 -41.67 39.01
N ASN A 4 -10.11 -42.12 38.47
CA ASN A 4 -9.74 -42.23 37.10
C ASN A 4 -10.69 -43.18 36.30
N ALA A 5 -10.86 -42.92 34.99
CA ALA A 5 -11.15 -43.98 34.02
C ALA A 5 -10.44 -43.66 32.69
N ARG A 6 -9.37 -44.39 32.42
CA ARG A 6 -8.82 -44.64 31.09
C ARG A 6 -9.48 -45.88 30.54
N ILE A 7 -9.75 -46.01 29.24
CA ILE A 7 -9.92 -47.27 28.45
C ILE A 7 -9.52 -47.00 26.99
N PRO A 8 -9.12 -48.04 26.18
CA PRO A 8 -7.89 -48.00 25.41
C PRO A 8 -8.08 -48.15 23.89
N LEU A 9 -6.91 -48.14 23.19
CA LEU A 9 -6.72 -48.52 21.75
C LEU A 9 -7.25 -49.92 21.43
N ALA A 10 -7.78 -50.07 20.18
CA ALA A 10 -7.76 -51.34 19.46
C ALA A 10 -7.48 -51.07 17.98
N ALA A 11 -6.35 -51.55 17.53
CA ALA A 11 -5.98 -51.75 16.13
C ALA A 11 -6.62 -53.03 15.57
N LEU A 12 -7.08 -52.98 14.33
CA LEU A 12 -7.30 -54.20 13.55
C LEU A 12 -6.94 -53.96 12.08
N SER A 13 -5.85 -54.58 11.70
CA SER A 13 -5.41 -54.82 10.34
C SER A 13 -6.13 -56.09 9.82
N LEU A 14 -6.64 -56.04 8.59
CA LEU A 14 -6.79 -57.27 7.79
C LEU A 14 -6.69 -56.91 6.29
N GLY A 15 -5.68 -57.49 5.65
CA GLY A 15 -5.47 -57.47 4.23
C GLY A 15 -6.26 -58.58 3.53
N ILE A 16 -6.62 -58.35 2.28
CA ILE A 16 -6.94 -59.39 1.33
C ILE A 16 -6.29 -59.07 -0.01
N LEU A 17 -5.36 -59.94 -0.40
CA LEU A 17 -4.88 -60.11 -1.76
C LEU A 17 -5.97 -60.77 -2.61
N ALA A 18 -6.21 -60.32 -3.81
CA ALA A 18 -6.77 -61.12 -4.88
C ALA A 18 -6.17 -60.71 -6.22
N SER A 19 -5.71 -61.69 -6.89
CA SER A 19 -4.89 -61.78 -8.08
C SER A 19 -5.66 -61.70 -9.40
N LEU A 20 -4.99 -61.18 -10.46
CA LEU A 20 -4.92 -61.61 -11.85
C LEU A 20 -6.16 -61.45 -12.75
N SER A 21 -6.10 -60.78 -13.91
CA SER A 21 -5.43 -61.22 -15.15
C SER A 21 -5.47 -60.11 -16.21
N PRO A 22 -4.62 -60.10 -17.25
CA PRO A 22 -4.47 -59.01 -18.19
C PRO A 22 -5.47 -59.15 -19.33
N SER A 23 -6.23 -58.09 -19.59
CA SER A 23 -7.00 -57.93 -20.84
C SER A 23 -6.25 -56.98 -21.76
N SER A 24 -5.79 -57.50 -22.85
CA SER A 24 -5.16 -56.78 -23.94
C SER A 24 -6.18 -55.86 -24.63
N ALA A 25 -6.15 -54.56 -24.26
CA ALA A 25 -6.83 -53.52 -25.03
C ALA A 25 -5.80 -52.78 -25.90
N ARG A 26 -6.05 -52.91 -27.19
CA ARG A 26 -5.35 -52.30 -28.33
C ARG A 26 -5.29 -50.79 -28.15
N ALA A 27 -4.08 -50.24 -28.02
CA ALA A 27 -3.85 -48.82 -27.99
C ALA A 27 -4.26 -48.16 -29.32
N GLN A 28 -5.30 -47.36 -29.30
CA GLN A 28 -5.52 -46.35 -30.32
C GLN A 28 -4.59 -45.17 -30.03
N ALA A 29 -3.69 -44.90 -30.97
CA ALA A 29 -2.83 -43.77 -30.95
C ALA A 29 -3.68 -42.47 -31.05
N THR A 30 -3.83 -41.77 -29.96
CA THR A 30 -4.30 -40.37 -29.97
C THR A 30 -3.20 -39.49 -30.48
N ALA A 31 -3.51 -38.68 -31.49
CA ALA A 31 -2.62 -37.66 -32.03
C ALA A 31 -2.10 -36.74 -30.90
N PRO A 32 -0.84 -36.30 -30.94
CA PRO A 32 -0.32 -35.36 -29.94
C PRO A 32 -1.11 -34.06 -30.01
N ALA A 33 -1.53 -33.58 -28.83
CA ALA A 33 -2.08 -32.26 -28.67
C ALA A 33 -1.08 -31.20 -29.22
N PRO A 34 -1.56 -30.12 -29.85
CA PRO A 34 -0.67 -29.08 -30.30
C PRO A 34 0.12 -28.53 -29.09
N ALA A 35 1.43 -28.48 -29.24
CA ALA A 35 2.33 -27.90 -28.24
C ALA A 35 1.85 -26.51 -27.87
N ALA A 36 1.65 -26.28 -26.57
CA ALA A 36 1.40 -24.93 -26.06
C ALA A 36 2.49 -24.00 -26.57
N LYS A 37 2.07 -22.93 -27.22
CA LYS A 37 2.96 -21.87 -27.64
C LYS A 37 3.70 -21.38 -26.37
N PRO A 38 5.03 -21.29 -26.35
CA PRO A 38 5.71 -20.74 -25.20
C PRO A 38 5.16 -19.33 -24.94
N ALA A 39 4.82 -19.05 -23.69
CA ALA A 39 4.45 -17.72 -23.26
C ALA A 39 5.51 -16.75 -23.82
N ALA A 40 5.07 -15.72 -24.51
CA ALA A 40 5.97 -14.68 -24.99
C ALA A 40 6.74 -14.16 -23.76
N GLY A 41 8.04 -14.38 -23.75
CA GLY A 41 8.91 -13.77 -22.73
C GLY A 41 8.75 -12.26 -22.81
N PRO A 42 9.00 -11.53 -21.70
CA PRO A 42 8.85 -10.10 -21.67
C PRO A 42 9.63 -9.49 -22.85
N ALA A 43 8.93 -8.65 -23.63
CA ALA A 43 9.57 -7.88 -24.70
C ALA A 43 10.70 -7.06 -24.04
N ILE A 44 11.93 -7.26 -24.49
CA ILE A 44 13.08 -6.48 -24.03
C ILE A 44 12.91 -5.08 -24.63
N GLY A 45 12.27 -4.20 -23.85
CA GLY A 45 12.19 -2.76 -24.14
C GLY A 45 13.60 -2.18 -24.26
N GLY A 46 13.77 -1.18 -25.13
CA GLY A 46 15.04 -0.50 -25.35
C GLY A 46 15.61 0.09 -24.05
N ALA A 47 16.91 0.25 -23.98
CA ALA A 47 17.62 0.81 -22.84
C ALA A 47 17.07 2.21 -22.51
N GLY A 48 16.24 2.33 -21.45
CA GLY A 48 15.66 3.57 -20.96
C GLY A 48 14.16 3.54 -20.67
N GLU A 49 13.41 2.49 -21.08
CA GLU A 49 11.99 2.37 -20.75
C GLU A 49 11.79 1.62 -19.44
N GLU A 50 10.95 2.19 -18.56
CA GLU A 50 10.51 1.57 -17.32
C GLU A 50 9.78 0.26 -17.62
N GLN A 51 10.23 -0.83 -17.01
CA GLN A 51 9.60 -2.14 -17.19
C GLN A 51 8.35 -2.24 -16.32
N VAL A 52 7.17 -2.14 -16.93
CA VAL A 52 5.88 -2.40 -16.28
C VAL A 52 5.50 -3.87 -16.50
N TRP A 53 4.83 -4.48 -15.52
CA TRP A 53 4.32 -5.84 -15.59
C TRP A 53 2.87 -5.89 -15.10
N ILE A 54 2.09 -6.86 -15.62
CA ILE A 54 0.73 -7.19 -15.17
C ILE A 54 0.68 -8.69 -14.90
N ASP A 55 0.03 -9.09 -13.80
CA ASP A 55 -0.26 -10.48 -13.44
C ASP A 55 -1.75 -10.62 -13.15
N LEU A 56 -2.50 -11.21 -14.08
CA LEU A 56 -3.95 -11.41 -13.98
C LEU A 56 -4.28 -12.66 -13.19
N ALA A 57 -4.86 -12.50 -12.01
CA ALA A 57 -5.35 -13.58 -11.16
C ALA A 57 -6.75 -14.08 -11.61
N ALA A 58 -7.62 -13.14 -12.00
CA ALA A 58 -8.96 -13.43 -12.53
C ALA A 58 -9.31 -12.47 -13.68
N PRO A 59 -10.14 -12.92 -14.65
CA PRO A 59 -10.59 -14.30 -14.86
C PRO A 59 -9.47 -15.22 -15.36
N ILE A 60 -9.62 -16.53 -15.13
CA ILE A 60 -8.73 -17.52 -15.79
C ILE A 60 -9.02 -17.53 -17.30
N GLU A 61 -7.99 -17.82 -18.09
CA GLU A 61 -8.09 -17.90 -19.54
C GLU A 61 -9.16 -18.89 -19.97
N GLY A 62 -10.06 -18.48 -20.87
CA GLY A 62 -11.14 -19.31 -21.37
C GLY A 62 -12.29 -19.56 -20.37
N LEU A 63 -12.40 -18.75 -19.31
CA LEU A 63 -13.52 -18.85 -18.37
C LEU A 63 -14.86 -18.83 -19.10
N VAL A 64 -15.75 -19.76 -18.75
CA VAL A 64 -17.15 -19.74 -19.19
C VAL A 64 -18.02 -19.15 -18.07
N GLN A 65 -18.40 -17.88 -18.20
CA GLN A 65 -19.30 -17.20 -17.29
C GLN A 65 -20.76 -17.58 -17.60
N LYS A 66 -21.40 -18.28 -16.67
CA LYS A 66 -22.77 -18.79 -16.85
C LYS A 66 -23.83 -17.96 -16.13
N ILE A 67 -23.41 -17.07 -15.26
CA ILE A 67 -24.29 -16.28 -14.40
C ILE A 67 -24.78 -15.06 -15.20
N PRO A 68 -26.10 -14.83 -15.30
CA PRO A 68 -26.68 -13.83 -16.19
C PRO A 68 -26.59 -12.40 -15.60
N VAL A 69 -25.43 -11.98 -15.15
CA VAL A 69 -25.16 -10.62 -14.65
C VAL A 69 -24.50 -9.72 -15.70
N GLY A 70 -24.07 -10.29 -16.83
CA GLY A 70 -23.46 -9.54 -17.94
C GLY A 70 -22.14 -8.85 -17.57
N MET A 71 -21.47 -9.32 -16.53
CA MET A 71 -20.18 -8.80 -16.06
C MET A 71 -19.33 -9.93 -15.49
N VAL A 72 -18.02 -9.76 -15.54
CA VAL A 72 -17.04 -10.63 -14.89
C VAL A 72 -16.08 -9.82 -14.04
N GLU A 73 -15.70 -10.34 -12.90
CA GLU A 73 -14.66 -9.77 -12.05
C GLU A 73 -13.28 -9.96 -12.72
N VAL A 74 -12.51 -8.87 -12.75
CA VAL A 74 -11.12 -8.84 -13.23
C VAL A 74 -10.27 -8.40 -12.06
N SER A 75 -9.27 -9.20 -11.71
CA SER A 75 -8.37 -8.87 -10.60
C SER A 75 -6.96 -9.38 -10.86
N GLY A 76 -6.00 -8.75 -10.20
CA GLY A 76 -4.60 -9.10 -10.36
C GLY A 76 -3.68 -8.14 -9.62
N SER A 77 -2.44 -8.11 -10.06
CA SER A 77 -1.42 -7.17 -9.57
C SER A 77 -0.60 -6.61 -10.71
N THR A 78 -0.08 -5.40 -10.53
CA THR A 78 0.77 -4.70 -11.49
C THR A 78 1.83 -3.89 -10.77
N GLY A 79 2.91 -3.60 -11.44
CA GLY A 79 4.00 -2.79 -10.87
C GLY A 79 5.04 -2.43 -11.91
N ALA A 80 5.93 -1.50 -11.54
CA ALA A 80 7.13 -1.20 -12.29
C ALA A 80 8.37 -1.85 -11.65
N GLY A 81 9.38 -2.18 -12.48
CA GLY A 81 10.59 -2.86 -12.06
C GLY A 81 10.43 -4.37 -11.91
N ARG A 82 11.30 -5.00 -11.11
CA ARG A 82 11.40 -6.46 -11.00
C ARG A 82 10.63 -7.06 -9.83
N SER A 83 10.39 -6.27 -8.81
CA SER A 83 9.80 -6.77 -7.56
C SER A 83 8.28 -6.77 -7.62
N ARG A 84 7.69 -7.91 -7.27
CA ARG A 84 6.22 -8.10 -7.20
C ARG A 84 5.67 -8.03 -5.79
N PHE A 85 6.54 -7.90 -4.79
CA PHE A 85 6.19 -7.95 -3.39
C PHE A 85 6.83 -6.78 -2.64
N HIS A 86 6.18 -6.35 -1.57
CA HIS A 86 6.60 -5.19 -0.79
C HIS A 86 6.84 -5.57 0.68
N ASP A 87 7.89 -4.98 1.26
CA ASP A 87 8.17 -4.94 2.69
C ASP A 87 8.14 -3.47 3.11
N VAL A 88 7.18 -3.10 3.93
CA VAL A 88 6.90 -1.72 4.29
C VAL A 88 7.06 -1.52 5.79
N ALA A 89 7.96 -0.63 6.20
CA ALA A 89 8.01 -0.14 7.57
C ALA A 89 7.27 1.20 7.64
N ILE A 90 6.19 1.27 8.44
CA ILE A 90 5.44 2.50 8.68
C ILE A 90 5.93 3.08 10.00
N VAL A 91 6.40 4.33 9.95
CA VAL A 91 7.00 5.04 11.08
C VAL A 91 6.09 6.19 11.49
N VAL A 92 5.53 6.11 12.70
CA VAL A 92 4.55 7.04 13.26
C VAL A 92 5.23 7.92 14.30
N ASP A 93 5.04 9.23 14.20
CA ASP A 93 5.55 10.19 15.17
C ASP A 93 4.62 10.26 16.41
N LEU A 94 5.18 10.01 17.58
CA LEU A 94 4.50 10.14 18.86
C LEU A 94 5.21 11.18 19.77
N SER A 95 6.00 12.09 19.19
CA SER A 95 6.60 13.18 19.94
C SER A 95 5.52 14.09 20.54
N THR A 96 5.91 14.97 21.48
CA THR A 96 4.95 15.82 22.20
C THR A 96 4.11 16.70 21.28
N SER A 97 4.64 17.16 20.15
CA SER A 97 3.94 18.01 19.19
C SER A 97 2.72 17.32 18.55
N THR A 98 2.74 15.99 18.40
CA THR A 98 1.63 15.25 17.79
C THR A 98 0.34 15.24 18.63
N ARG A 99 0.39 15.77 19.86
CA ARG A 99 -0.79 16.05 20.71
C ARG A 99 -1.57 17.29 20.30
N LEU A 100 -1.02 18.11 19.39
CA LEU A 100 -1.71 19.26 18.80
C LEU A 100 -2.88 18.79 17.92
N PRO A 101 -3.90 19.65 17.70
CA PRO A 101 -5.05 19.31 16.87
C PRO A 101 -4.64 19.07 15.41
N SER A 102 -5.19 18.03 14.82
CA SER A 102 -4.99 17.68 13.40
C SER A 102 -5.70 18.63 12.42
N GLY A 103 -6.70 19.38 12.92
CA GLY A 103 -7.53 20.27 12.13
C GLY A 103 -8.69 19.59 11.38
N VAL A 104 -8.95 18.31 11.66
CA VAL A 104 -10.09 17.55 11.13
C VAL A 104 -10.78 16.76 12.24
N ASP A 105 -12.05 16.39 12.02
CA ASP A 105 -12.79 15.45 12.86
C ASP A 105 -12.37 14.02 12.49
N VAL A 106 -11.37 13.50 13.21
CA VAL A 106 -10.78 12.17 12.94
C VAL A 106 -11.67 11.06 13.50
N ASN A 107 -12.25 11.29 14.70
CA ASN A 107 -13.06 10.31 15.43
C ASN A 107 -14.54 10.30 14.98
N GLY A 108 -14.97 11.24 14.12
CA GLY A 108 -16.30 11.28 13.53
C GLY A 108 -17.40 11.71 14.51
N ASN A 109 -17.05 12.44 15.59
CA ASN A 109 -18.02 12.87 16.60
C ASN A 109 -18.80 14.16 16.20
N GLY A 110 -18.51 14.73 15.02
CA GLY A 110 -19.12 15.94 14.49
C GLY A 110 -18.51 17.24 15.00
N LYS A 111 -17.37 17.18 15.69
CA LYS A 111 -16.61 18.34 16.16
C LYS A 111 -15.17 18.20 15.74
N VAL A 112 -14.52 19.31 15.45
CA VAL A 112 -13.06 19.34 15.17
C VAL A 112 -12.36 19.82 16.43
N GLY A 113 -11.41 19.02 16.90
CA GLY A 113 -10.56 19.35 18.04
C GLY A 113 -9.79 20.66 17.84
N LYS A 114 -9.60 21.44 18.90
CA LYS A 114 -8.94 22.74 18.88
C LYS A 114 -7.83 22.77 19.93
N SER A 115 -6.86 23.68 19.72
CA SER A 115 -5.85 23.96 20.75
C SER A 115 -6.52 24.39 22.05
N ALA A 116 -6.20 23.73 23.15
CA ALA A 116 -6.68 24.12 24.47
C ALA A 116 -6.08 25.49 24.83
N PRO A 117 -6.91 26.42 25.37
CA PRO A 117 -6.45 27.80 25.62
C PRO A 117 -5.39 27.94 26.72
N GLU A 118 -5.24 26.96 27.58
CA GLU A 118 -4.41 27.01 28.79
C GLU A 118 -2.92 26.71 28.54
N ILE A 119 -2.52 26.33 27.30
CA ILE A 119 -1.23 25.71 27.02
C ILE A 119 -0.17 26.66 26.45
N ARG A 120 -0.53 27.91 26.15
CA ARG A 120 0.42 28.86 25.49
C ARG A 120 1.64 29.25 26.32
N GLU A 121 1.62 29.08 27.64
CA GLU A 121 2.69 29.56 28.53
C GLU A 121 3.63 28.45 29.04
N ASP A 122 3.20 27.17 29.05
CA ASP A 122 3.94 26.03 29.66
C ASP A 122 4.34 24.90 28.72
N TYR A 123 4.41 25.15 27.40
CA TYR A 123 4.78 24.13 26.39
C TYR A 123 6.10 23.40 26.69
N TRP A 124 6.98 23.98 27.52
CA TRP A 124 8.27 23.44 27.96
C TRP A 124 8.32 23.18 29.48
N GLY A 125 7.20 23.21 30.16
CA GLY A 125 7.11 22.94 31.59
C GLY A 125 7.30 21.48 31.96
N ASP A 126 7.41 21.22 33.20
CA ASP A 126 7.86 20.03 33.96
C ASP A 126 7.33 18.62 33.61
N GLY A 127 6.80 18.41 32.42
CA GLY A 127 6.39 17.07 31.97
C GLY A 127 5.01 16.62 32.44
N SER A 128 4.13 17.52 32.90
CA SER A 128 2.72 17.20 33.15
C SER A 128 2.02 16.81 31.85
N PRO A 129 1.15 15.79 31.85
CA PRO A 129 0.42 15.36 30.66
C PRO A 129 -0.73 16.31 30.33
N GLU A 130 -0.42 17.58 29.99
CA GLU A 130 -1.43 18.54 29.61
C GLU A 130 -2.00 18.25 28.22
N LYS A 131 -3.30 18.44 28.07
CA LYS A 131 -4.00 18.29 26.80
C LYS A 131 -3.64 19.45 25.89
N LEU A 132 -2.94 19.18 24.78
CA LEU A 132 -2.65 20.19 23.75
C LEU A 132 -3.80 20.36 22.75
N CYS A 133 -4.67 19.36 22.65
CA CYS A 133 -5.95 19.37 21.93
C CYS A 133 -7.08 19.13 22.91
N ASP A 134 -8.22 19.82 22.74
CA ASP A 134 -9.43 19.63 23.57
C ASP A 134 -10.19 18.34 23.25
N ASP A 135 -9.85 17.66 22.16
CA ASP A 135 -10.34 16.34 21.77
C ASP A 135 -9.16 15.40 21.47
N ASP A 136 -8.93 14.41 22.33
CA ASP A 136 -7.82 13.45 22.19
C ASP A 136 -7.95 12.61 20.91
N GLY A 137 -9.16 12.40 20.39
CA GLY A 137 -9.43 11.66 19.14
C GLY A 137 -9.14 12.46 17.86
N ASP A 138 -8.84 13.76 17.97
CA ASP A 138 -8.58 14.66 16.84
C ASP A 138 -7.15 15.21 16.83
N THR A 139 -6.26 14.59 17.58
CA THR A 139 -4.83 14.94 17.59
C THR A 139 -4.13 14.56 16.28
N ILE A 140 -2.95 15.11 16.04
CA ILE A 140 -2.10 14.70 14.89
C ILE A 140 -1.78 13.22 14.99
N ALA A 141 -1.40 12.70 16.17
CA ALA A 141 -1.15 11.27 16.39
C ALA A 141 -2.39 10.41 16.06
N ALA A 142 -3.59 10.83 16.48
CA ALA A 142 -4.81 10.13 16.13
C ALA A 142 -5.05 10.09 14.61
N ALA A 143 -4.75 11.20 13.91
CA ALA A 143 -4.85 11.26 12.45
C ALA A 143 -3.83 10.34 11.76
N GLU A 144 -2.57 10.30 12.23
CA GLU A 144 -1.56 9.37 11.72
C GLU A 144 -1.99 7.92 11.89
N ILE A 145 -2.43 7.53 13.09
CA ILE A 145 -2.90 6.18 13.40
C ILE A 145 -4.10 5.80 12.53
N ALA A 146 -5.06 6.71 12.38
CA ALA A 146 -6.23 6.49 11.52
C ALA A 146 -5.84 6.36 10.04
N ALA A 147 -4.85 7.14 9.56
CA ALA A 147 -4.33 7.04 8.20
C ALA A 147 -3.63 5.70 7.97
N VAL A 148 -2.84 5.21 8.94
CA VAL A 148 -2.23 3.88 8.89
C VAL A 148 -3.31 2.78 8.84
N ARG A 149 -4.36 2.88 9.64
CA ARG A 149 -5.50 1.92 9.59
C ARG A 149 -6.16 1.90 8.21
N ARG A 150 -6.32 3.08 7.56
CA ARG A 150 -6.86 3.17 6.19
C ARG A 150 -5.92 2.53 5.18
N LEU A 151 -4.63 2.84 5.24
CA LEU A 151 -3.64 2.23 4.35
C LEU A 151 -3.63 0.70 4.48
N LEU A 152 -3.63 0.17 5.71
CA LEU A 152 -3.64 -1.27 5.94
C LEU A 152 -4.84 -2.00 5.31
N LYS A 153 -5.98 -1.35 5.13
CA LYS A 153 -7.16 -1.91 4.43
C LYS A 153 -6.97 -1.98 2.92
N LEU A 154 -6.08 -1.15 2.37
CA LEU A 154 -5.81 -1.04 0.94
C LEU A 154 -4.59 -1.86 0.48
N LEU A 155 -3.83 -2.45 1.38
CA LEU A 155 -2.69 -3.30 1.07
C LEU A 155 -3.10 -4.77 1.09
N ASP A 156 -2.73 -5.54 0.06
CA ASP A 156 -2.93 -6.99 0.06
C ASP A 156 -1.90 -7.68 0.97
N PRO A 157 -2.32 -8.39 2.03
CA PRO A 157 -1.40 -9.08 2.94
C PRO A 157 -0.61 -10.22 2.27
N THR A 158 -1.02 -10.69 1.11
CA THR A 158 -0.28 -11.71 0.34
C THR A 158 0.88 -11.11 -0.45
N HIS A 159 0.78 -9.84 -0.82
CA HIS A 159 1.81 -9.10 -1.56
C HIS A 159 2.65 -8.20 -0.65
N THR A 160 2.05 -7.62 0.40
CA THR A 160 2.68 -6.61 1.25
C THR A 160 2.76 -7.04 2.70
N ARG A 161 3.99 -7.13 3.24
CA ARG A 161 4.24 -7.27 4.69
C ARG A 161 4.47 -5.88 5.28
N VAL A 162 3.99 -5.67 6.50
CA VAL A 162 4.07 -4.37 7.16
C VAL A 162 4.67 -4.52 8.57
N ALA A 163 5.69 -3.71 8.86
CA ALA A 163 6.18 -3.45 10.21
C ALA A 163 5.67 -2.09 10.69
N LEU A 164 5.41 -1.95 11.98
CA LEU A 164 4.99 -0.71 12.59
C LEU A 164 6.06 -0.25 13.59
N VAL A 165 6.55 0.96 13.40
CA VAL A 165 7.51 1.64 14.26
C VAL A 165 6.87 2.91 14.80
N ALA A 166 7.05 3.19 16.08
CA ALA A 166 6.71 4.46 16.69
C ALA A 166 7.96 5.15 17.20
N PHE A 167 7.98 6.47 17.22
CA PHE A 167 9.13 7.19 17.74
C PHE A 167 8.77 8.51 18.42
N GLY A 168 9.70 8.97 19.23
CA GLY A 168 9.80 10.26 19.89
C GLY A 168 11.29 10.48 20.21
N ASP A 169 11.68 10.53 21.48
CA ASP A 169 13.10 10.51 21.89
C ASP A 169 13.84 9.26 21.40
N LYS A 170 13.11 8.14 21.32
CA LYS A 170 13.60 6.83 20.89
C LYS A 170 12.66 6.23 19.86
N GLY A 171 13.21 5.33 19.04
CA GLY A 171 12.44 4.47 18.17
C GLY A 171 12.02 3.18 18.88
N GLU A 172 10.81 2.72 18.67
CA GLU A 172 10.25 1.47 19.17
C GLU A 172 9.65 0.64 18.03
N LEU A 173 10.09 -0.63 17.90
CA LEU A 173 9.43 -1.57 16.99
C LEU A 173 8.14 -2.08 17.66
N VAL A 174 6.99 -1.59 17.20
CA VAL A 174 5.67 -1.91 17.79
C VAL A 174 5.12 -3.22 17.25
N ALA A 175 5.32 -3.46 15.94
CA ALA A 175 4.95 -4.72 15.30
C ALA A 175 5.99 -5.10 14.24
N PRO A 176 6.54 -6.33 14.28
CA PRO A 176 7.50 -6.80 13.28
C PRO A 176 6.86 -7.07 11.93
N LEU A 177 7.68 -7.23 10.90
CA LEU A 177 7.26 -7.33 9.49
C LEU A 177 6.40 -8.58 9.18
N ASP A 178 6.49 -9.63 9.98
CA ASP A 178 5.69 -10.85 9.86
C ASP A 178 4.37 -10.81 10.65
N SER A 179 3.98 -9.63 11.15
CA SER A 179 2.72 -9.44 11.87
C SER A 179 1.50 -9.61 10.97
N THR A 180 0.49 -10.29 11.52
CA THR A 180 -0.83 -10.40 10.88
C THR A 180 -1.59 -9.07 10.94
N ARG A 181 -2.61 -8.88 10.11
CA ARG A 181 -3.47 -7.69 10.17
C ARG A 181 -4.11 -7.48 11.54
N ALA A 182 -4.50 -8.55 12.22
CA ALA A 182 -5.04 -8.47 13.57
C ALA A 182 -4.00 -7.95 14.59
N GLN A 183 -2.75 -8.42 14.50
CA GLN A 183 -1.66 -7.94 15.35
C GLN A 183 -1.31 -6.48 15.07
N LEU A 184 -1.28 -6.07 13.80
CA LEU A 184 -1.09 -4.65 13.42
C LEU A 184 -2.22 -3.77 13.94
N SER A 185 -3.49 -4.22 13.86
CA SER A 185 -4.62 -3.49 14.42
C SER A 185 -4.50 -3.32 15.94
N ALA A 186 -4.19 -4.41 16.67
CA ALA A 186 -3.98 -4.36 18.10
C ALA A 186 -2.80 -3.47 18.51
N ALA A 187 -1.73 -3.45 17.71
CA ALA A 187 -0.59 -2.56 17.92
C ALA A 187 -0.99 -1.08 17.77
N LEU A 188 -1.79 -0.76 16.76
CA LEU A 188 -2.33 0.60 16.58
C LEU A 188 -3.27 1.01 17.72
N ASP A 189 -4.06 0.07 18.28
CA ASP A 189 -4.91 0.35 19.46
C ASP A 189 -4.04 0.72 20.69
N VAL A 190 -2.89 0.07 20.84
CA VAL A 190 -1.93 0.42 21.91
C VAL A 190 -1.34 1.82 21.69
N LEU A 191 -1.00 2.18 20.43
CA LEU A 191 -0.44 3.50 20.11
C LEU A 191 -1.44 4.63 20.36
N ASP A 192 -2.73 4.42 20.12
CA ASP A 192 -3.79 5.38 20.41
C ASP A 192 -3.79 5.86 21.88
N HIS A 193 -3.27 5.02 22.80
CA HIS A 193 -3.18 5.34 24.22
C HIS A 193 -1.82 5.92 24.63
N LYS A 194 -0.83 5.90 23.71
CA LYS A 194 0.55 6.33 23.97
C LYS A 194 0.92 7.69 23.34
N HIS A 195 0.04 8.28 22.55
CA HIS A 195 0.36 9.48 21.78
C HIS A 195 0.87 10.64 22.67
N GLY A 196 1.89 11.32 22.22
CA GLY A 196 2.50 12.46 22.90
C GLY A 196 3.30 12.14 24.15
N TRP A 197 3.73 10.89 24.37
CA TRP A 197 4.49 10.48 25.57
C TRP A 197 6.00 10.35 25.34
N TYR A 198 6.46 10.49 24.10
CA TYR A 198 7.84 10.21 23.70
C TYR A 198 8.77 11.44 23.67
N GLY A 199 8.38 12.58 24.21
CA GLY A 199 9.20 13.77 24.36
C GLY A 199 9.63 14.42 23.05
N GLY A 200 10.92 14.37 22.71
CA GLY A 200 11.48 14.99 21.50
C GLY A 200 11.26 14.16 20.23
N THR A 201 11.93 14.57 19.15
CA THR A 201 11.75 14.02 17.80
C THR A 201 13.08 13.49 17.27
N ASN A 202 13.27 12.15 17.25
CA ASN A 202 14.52 11.49 16.88
C ASN A 202 14.38 10.72 15.57
N TYR A 203 14.54 11.40 14.45
CA TYR A 203 14.45 10.81 13.10
C TYR A 203 15.44 9.67 12.87
N ALA A 204 16.68 9.84 13.38
CA ALA A 204 17.71 8.83 13.17
C ALA A 204 17.35 7.51 13.81
N GLU A 205 16.95 7.52 15.08
CA GLU A 205 16.55 6.33 15.82
C GLU A 205 15.35 5.64 15.15
N ALA A 206 14.35 6.44 14.73
CA ALA A 206 13.17 5.92 14.06
C ALA A 206 13.50 5.18 12.75
N ILE A 207 14.38 5.76 11.92
CA ILE A 207 14.79 5.16 10.65
C ILE A 207 15.65 3.91 10.89
N GLU A 208 16.57 3.94 11.84
CA GLU A 208 17.41 2.77 12.17
C GLU A 208 16.58 1.58 12.68
N VAL A 209 15.54 1.84 13.51
CA VAL A 209 14.59 0.79 13.94
C VAL A 209 13.81 0.24 12.74
N ALA A 210 13.37 1.11 11.82
CA ALA A 210 12.68 0.68 10.61
C ALA A 210 13.58 -0.17 9.70
N ILE A 211 14.84 0.21 9.51
CA ILE A 211 15.85 -0.58 8.80
C ILE A 211 16.02 -1.95 9.45
N GLY A 212 16.21 -1.99 10.76
CA GLY A 212 16.34 -3.24 11.52
C GLY A 212 15.12 -4.15 11.36
N ALA A 213 13.91 -3.59 11.32
CA ALA A 213 12.68 -4.34 11.06
C ALA A 213 12.66 -4.95 9.65
N LEU A 214 13.08 -4.18 8.62
CA LEU A 214 13.13 -4.64 7.24
C LEU A 214 14.21 -5.71 7.02
N GLU A 215 15.35 -5.62 7.71
CA GLU A 215 16.45 -6.57 7.58
C GLU A 215 16.24 -7.87 8.39
N SER A 216 15.55 -7.78 9.53
CA SER A 216 15.24 -8.95 10.38
C SER A 216 14.22 -9.90 9.78
N ALA A 217 13.54 -9.48 8.71
CA ALA A 217 12.52 -10.27 8.05
C ALA A 217 13.09 -11.55 7.43
N LYS A 218 12.46 -12.68 7.73
CA LYS A 218 12.84 -13.95 7.11
C LYS A 218 12.59 -13.89 5.60
N PRO A 219 13.56 -14.31 4.78
CA PRO A 219 13.34 -14.44 3.35
C PRO A 219 12.14 -15.37 3.06
N VAL A 220 11.22 -14.92 2.22
CA VAL A 220 10.12 -15.75 1.73
C VAL A 220 10.50 -16.28 0.35
N GLY A 221 11.07 -17.49 0.30
CA GLY A 221 11.56 -18.06 -0.94
C GLY A 221 12.79 -17.32 -1.51
N LYS A 222 12.89 -17.30 -2.87
CA LYS A 222 13.92 -16.57 -3.62
C LYS A 222 13.39 -15.25 -4.21
N THR A 223 12.23 -14.79 -3.75
CA THR A 223 11.53 -13.66 -4.34
C THR A 223 12.11 -12.35 -3.82
N GLU A 224 12.53 -11.51 -4.72
CA GLU A 224 12.96 -10.14 -4.41
C GLU A 224 11.75 -9.33 -3.94
N ARG A 225 11.92 -8.54 -2.87
CA ARG A 225 10.89 -7.70 -2.27
C ARG A 225 11.38 -6.26 -2.22
N LYS A 226 10.54 -5.33 -2.67
CA LYS A 226 10.82 -3.90 -2.59
C LYS A 226 10.66 -3.45 -1.15
N ARG A 227 11.67 -2.77 -0.62
CA ARG A 227 11.67 -2.24 0.75
C ARG A 227 11.28 -0.77 0.73
N SER A 228 10.32 -0.38 1.56
CA SER A 228 9.91 1.02 1.69
C SER A 228 9.74 1.39 3.15
N ILE A 229 10.13 2.62 3.49
CA ILE A 229 9.89 3.26 4.79
C ILE A 229 8.92 4.41 4.54
N LEU A 230 7.75 4.37 5.17
CA LEU A 230 6.77 5.46 5.17
C LEU A 230 6.94 6.22 6.47
N PHE A 231 7.56 7.37 6.39
CA PHE A 231 7.99 8.17 7.53
C PHE A 231 7.06 9.37 7.71
N LEU A 232 6.30 9.39 8.81
CA LEU A 232 5.39 10.48 9.16
C LEU A 232 6.01 11.32 10.27
N SER A 233 5.92 12.65 10.19
CA SER A 233 6.30 13.54 11.27
C SER A 233 5.65 14.92 11.11
N ASP A 234 5.25 15.50 12.25
CA ASP A 234 4.68 16.86 12.34
C ASP A 234 5.70 17.93 12.74
N GLY A 235 6.96 17.54 12.97
CA GLY A 235 7.96 18.39 13.58
C GLY A 235 9.29 18.48 12.82
N TYR A 236 10.26 19.00 13.53
CA TYR A 236 11.67 19.10 13.17
C TYR A 236 12.47 18.14 14.08
N PRO A 237 13.53 17.48 13.59
CA PRO A 237 14.31 16.61 14.45
C PRO A 237 15.00 17.40 15.54
N THR A 238 14.73 17.03 16.80
CA THR A 238 15.28 17.68 17.99
C THR A 238 16.31 16.83 18.72
N MET A 239 16.41 15.56 18.36
CA MET A 239 17.31 14.58 18.96
C MET A 239 18.19 13.89 17.91
N PRO A 240 19.42 13.46 18.27
CA PRO A 240 20.13 13.65 19.56
C PRO A 240 20.68 15.08 19.71
N GLN A 241 20.76 15.56 20.94
CA GLN A 241 21.36 16.87 21.23
C GLN A 241 22.90 16.80 21.25
N PRO A 242 23.64 17.94 21.10
CA PRO A 242 23.16 19.28 20.68
C PRO A 242 23.10 19.47 19.16
N GLU A 243 22.52 20.57 18.73
CA GLU A 243 22.59 21.02 17.33
C GLU A 243 24.05 21.10 16.82
N PRO A 244 24.33 20.74 15.55
CA PRO A 244 23.43 20.28 14.49
C PRO A 244 23.34 18.73 14.37
N LEU A 245 23.51 17.99 15.46
CA LEU A 245 23.50 16.53 15.45
C LEU A 245 22.18 15.92 14.98
N PRO A 246 20.98 16.45 15.37
CA PRO A 246 19.71 15.87 14.93
C PRO A 246 19.62 15.72 13.41
N ALA A 247 19.85 16.81 12.68
CA ALA A 247 19.81 16.83 11.23
C ALA A 247 20.89 15.92 10.58
N LYS A 248 22.13 15.97 11.12
CA LYS A 248 23.23 15.12 10.61
C LYS A 248 22.96 13.64 10.81
N SER A 249 22.43 13.25 11.98
CA SER A 249 22.10 11.87 12.30
C SER A 249 20.95 11.37 11.43
N ALA A 250 19.92 12.18 11.22
CA ALA A 250 18.79 11.86 10.32
C ALA A 250 19.26 11.61 8.87
N ILE A 251 20.14 12.47 8.35
CA ILE A 251 20.75 12.31 7.01
C ILE A 251 21.62 11.04 6.95
N ALA A 252 22.34 10.71 8.02
CA ALA A 252 23.15 9.49 8.07
C ALA A 252 22.27 8.24 8.05
N ALA A 253 21.19 8.20 8.81
CA ALA A 253 20.21 7.11 8.81
C ALA A 253 19.52 6.96 7.44
N ALA A 254 19.20 8.06 6.75
CA ALA A 254 18.66 8.00 5.39
C ALA A 254 19.66 7.41 4.38
N LYS A 255 20.96 7.71 4.52
CA LYS A 255 22.02 7.05 3.70
C LYS A 255 22.11 5.55 4.01
N HIS A 256 21.92 5.16 5.26
CA HIS A 256 21.88 3.74 5.63
C HIS A 256 20.65 3.06 5.02
N ALA A 257 19.46 3.68 5.06
CA ALA A 257 18.28 3.18 4.37
C ALA A 257 18.55 2.95 2.86
N ALA A 258 19.18 3.90 2.19
CA ALA A 258 19.60 3.74 0.80
C ALA A 258 20.57 2.57 0.59
N ALA A 259 21.55 2.40 1.49
CA ALA A 259 22.55 1.33 1.40
C ALA A 259 21.93 -0.08 1.54
N VAL A 260 20.86 -0.23 2.30
CA VAL A 260 20.11 -1.49 2.41
C VAL A 260 19.00 -1.64 1.35
N GLY A 261 18.91 -0.69 0.40
CA GLY A 261 17.93 -0.71 -0.68
C GLY A 261 16.50 -0.41 -0.23
N ALA A 262 16.33 0.39 0.83
CA ALA A 262 15.03 0.85 1.29
C ALA A 262 14.72 2.25 0.77
N HIS A 263 13.55 2.41 0.14
CA HIS A 263 13.04 3.71 -0.33
C HIS A 263 12.38 4.45 0.83
N LEU A 264 12.74 5.73 1.04
CA LEU A 264 12.21 6.53 2.15
C LEU A 264 11.21 7.56 1.65
N HIS A 265 9.93 7.33 1.91
CA HIS A 265 8.84 8.25 1.60
C HIS A 265 8.46 9.02 2.85
N SER A 266 8.72 10.33 2.87
CA SER A 266 8.45 11.21 4.01
C SER A 266 7.14 11.98 3.83
N PHE A 267 6.40 12.10 4.92
CA PHE A 267 5.16 12.88 5.02
C PHE A 267 5.37 13.98 6.07
N ALA A 268 5.46 15.24 5.62
CA ALA A 268 5.61 16.40 6.47
C ALA A 268 4.23 16.93 6.85
N LEU A 269 3.85 16.81 8.12
CA LEU A 269 2.50 17.08 8.61
C LEU A 269 2.44 18.47 9.29
N GLY A 270 1.78 19.41 8.64
CA GLY A 270 1.56 20.74 9.19
C GLY A 270 2.76 21.70 9.06
N PRO A 271 2.60 22.94 9.54
CA PRO A 271 3.53 24.01 9.24
C PRO A 271 4.92 23.86 9.87
N GLU A 272 5.04 23.16 11.01
CA GLU A 272 6.34 22.97 11.67
C GLU A 272 7.19 21.93 10.90
N ALA A 273 6.59 20.85 10.44
CA ALA A 273 7.28 19.88 9.58
C ALA A 273 7.64 20.48 8.21
N VAL A 274 6.78 21.35 7.66
CA VAL A 274 7.05 22.08 6.41
C VAL A 274 8.23 23.05 6.57
N ARG A 275 8.45 23.65 7.74
CA ARG A 275 9.68 24.42 8.03
C ARG A 275 10.93 23.53 8.04
N GLY A 276 10.82 22.30 8.52
CA GLY A 276 11.88 21.27 8.52
C GLY A 276 12.02 20.50 7.20
N ARG A 277 11.22 20.83 6.19
CA ARG A 277 11.11 20.08 4.93
C ARG A 277 12.43 19.81 4.20
N ASP A 278 13.42 20.72 4.34
CA ASP A 278 14.71 20.56 3.67
C ASP A 278 15.44 19.29 4.14
N ILE A 279 15.32 18.93 5.42
CA ILE A 279 15.89 17.70 5.97
C ILE A 279 15.13 16.49 5.41
N LEU A 280 13.80 16.50 5.47
CA LEU A 280 12.95 15.44 4.95
C LEU A 280 13.14 15.26 3.44
N ALA A 281 13.28 16.35 2.69
CA ALA A 281 13.56 16.32 1.26
C ALA A 281 14.92 15.69 0.94
N VAL A 282 15.96 16.06 1.70
CA VAL A 282 17.30 15.45 1.54
C VAL A 282 17.27 13.98 1.90
N MET A 283 16.61 13.60 2.99
CA MET A 283 16.47 12.20 3.41
C MET A 283 15.77 11.35 2.36
N SER A 284 14.61 11.79 1.88
CA SER A 284 13.84 11.10 0.86
C SER A 284 14.63 10.98 -0.46
N LYS A 285 15.28 12.05 -0.88
CA LYS A 285 16.11 12.04 -2.10
C LYS A 285 17.30 11.08 -2.00
N LEU A 286 17.96 11.01 -0.85
CA LEU A 286 19.11 10.12 -0.63
C LEU A 286 18.71 8.64 -0.70
N ALA A 287 17.50 8.31 -0.26
CA ALA A 287 16.98 6.94 -0.25
C ALA A 287 15.94 6.70 -1.37
N ASP A 288 16.06 7.41 -2.48
CA ASP A 288 15.25 7.22 -3.70
C ASP A 288 13.74 7.12 -3.41
N GLY A 289 13.27 8.00 -2.54
CA GLY A 289 11.86 8.09 -2.14
C GLY A 289 11.25 9.45 -2.47
N SER A 290 10.12 9.77 -1.85
CA SER A 290 9.38 11.01 -2.10
C SER A 290 9.09 11.79 -0.82
N LEU A 291 8.99 13.13 -0.93
CA LEU A 291 8.44 13.99 0.10
C LEU A 291 7.01 14.38 -0.24
N THR A 292 6.10 14.23 0.71
CA THR A 292 4.71 14.72 0.63
C THR A 292 4.51 15.76 1.71
N GLU A 293 4.28 17.00 1.31
CA GLU A 293 3.98 18.11 2.21
C GLU A 293 2.46 18.18 2.43
N ILE A 294 2.01 18.29 3.69
CA ILE A 294 0.61 18.27 4.10
C ILE A 294 0.39 19.47 5.02
N ASP A 295 -0.25 20.53 4.50
CA ASP A 295 -0.42 21.79 5.23
C ASP A 295 -1.30 21.63 6.48
N ARG A 296 -2.38 20.82 6.39
CA ARG A 296 -3.26 20.48 7.50
C ARG A 296 -2.98 19.04 7.91
N PRO A 297 -2.42 18.77 9.11
CA PRO A 297 -1.96 17.44 9.51
C PRO A 297 -2.99 16.33 9.30
N GLY A 298 -4.26 16.58 9.59
CA GLY A 298 -5.34 15.61 9.44
C GLY A 298 -5.58 15.15 8.01
N ASP A 299 -5.12 15.88 6.98
CA ASP A 299 -5.21 15.44 5.58
C ASP A 299 -4.30 14.23 5.28
N VAL A 300 -3.43 13.83 6.23
CA VAL A 300 -2.69 12.56 6.17
C VAL A 300 -3.62 11.36 5.97
N LEU A 301 -4.87 11.45 6.45
CA LEU A 301 -5.93 10.47 6.23
C LEU A 301 -6.16 10.12 4.74
N PHE A 302 -5.83 11.04 3.83
CA PHE A 302 -5.97 10.87 2.38
C PHE A 302 -4.63 10.69 1.69
N HIS A 303 -3.60 11.38 2.17
CA HIS A 303 -2.29 11.38 1.53
C HIS A 303 -1.50 10.08 1.79
N LEU A 304 -1.54 9.52 3.00
CA LEU A 304 -0.84 8.27 3.28
C LEU A 304 -1.41 7.09 2.50
N PRO A 305 -2.74 6.87 2.45
CA PRO A 305 -3.32 5.83 1.60
C PRO A 305 -3.11 6.03 0.09
N SER A 306 -2.74 7.25 -0.34
CA SER A 306 -2.42 7.54 -1.74
C SER A 306 -0.96 7.28 -2.11
N VAL A 307 -0.15 6.71 -1.23
CA VAL A 307 1.22 6.32 -1.55
C VAL A 307 1.24 5.32 -2.70
N GLU A 308 2.19 5.49 -3.62
CA GLU A 308 2.31 4.63 -4.80
C GLU A 308 3.54 3.73 -4.63
N LEU A 309 3.36 2.55 -4.05
CA LEU A 309 4.43 1.58 -3.83
C LEU A 309 4.77 0.80 -5.10
N SER A 310 3.77 0.60 -5.97
CA SER A 310 3.89 -0.15 -7.23
C SER A 310 4.52 0.65 -8.37
N GLU A 311 4.61 1.98 -8.24
CA GLU A 311 5.08 2.90 -9.30
C GLU A 311 4.22 2.85 -10.59
N VAL A 312 2.97 2.40 -10.49
CA VAL A 312 1.99 2.42 -11.58
C VAL A 312 1.08 3.63 -11.45
N ALA A 313 1.01 4.42 -12.52
CA ALA A 313 0.24 5.65 -12.57
C ALA A 313 -1.22 5.44 -12.93
N GLU A 314 -1.49 4.53 -13.88
CA GLU A 314 -2.81 4.32 -14.44
C GLU A 314 -3.05 2.83 -14.71
N LEU A 315 -4.29 2.39 -14.52
CA LEU A 315 -4.77 1.07 -14.87
C LEU A 315 -6.13 1.17 -15.55
N HIS A 316 -6.26 0.52 -16.70
CA HIS A 316 -7.50 0.42 -17.45
C HIS A 316 -7.88 -1.04 -17.64
N ILE A 317 -9.17 -1.32 -17.55
CA ILE A 317 -9.76 -2.62 -17.86
C ILE A 317 -10.82 -2.37 -18.90
N ASP A 318 -10.73 -2.98 -20.07
CA ASP A 318 -11.63 -2.79 -21.19
C ASP A 318 -12.13 -4.14 -21.72
N ASN A 319 -13.26 -4.14 -22.39
CA ASN A 319 -13.70 -5.26 -23.20
C ASN A 319 -13.65 -4.87 -24.68
N ASP A 320 -12.65 -5.34 -25.40
CA ASP A 320 -12.45 -5.04 -26.83
C ASP A 320 -13.61 -5.47 -27.69
N THR A 321 -14.32 -6.54 -27.29
CA THR A 321 -15.46 -7.07 -28.04
C THR A 321 -16.69 -6.18 -27.95
N THR A 322 -16.92 -5.55 -26.79
CA THR A 322 -18.06 -4.65 -26.56
C THR A 322 -17.70 -3.18 -26.72
N HIS A 323 -16.41 -2.86 -26.81
CA HIS A 323 -15.87 -1.49 -26.77
C HIS A 323 -16.33 -0.71 -25.53
N GLN A 324 -16.42 -1.37 -24.39
CA GLN A 324 -16.84 -0.79 -23.12
C GLN A 324 -15.73 -0.84 -22.09
N GLU A 325 -15.58 0.24 -21.36
CA GLU A 325 -14.66 0.34 -20.23
C GLU A 325 -15.17 -0.47 -19.04
N GLY A 326 -14.22 -0.96 -18.24
CA GLY A 326 -14.48 -1.62 -16.98
C GLY A 326 -15.14 -0.69 -15.95
N ARG A 327 -15.87 -1.30 -15.03
CA ARG A 327 -16.58 -0.59 -13.96
C ARG A 327 -15.94 -0.83 -12.62
N ALA A 328 -15.99 0.18 -11.75
CA ALA A 328 -15.44 0.12 -10.40
C ALA A 328 -13.98 -0.39 -10.37
N VAL A 329 -13.17 0.04 -11.35
CA VAL A 329 -11.74 -0.31 -11.42
C VAL A 329 -11.02 0.41 -10.28
N ARG A 330 -10.26 -0.35 -9.49
CA ARG A 330 -9.43 0.16 -8.39
C ARG A 330 -8.00 -0.31 -8.58
N LEU A 331 -7.06 0.59 -8.41
CA LEU A 331 -5.64 0.31 -8.26
C LEU A 331 -5.23 0.67 -6.83
N LEU A 332 -4.79 -0.32 -6.07
CA LEU A 332 -4.38 -0.16 -4.69
C LEU A 332 -2.91 0.27 -4.59
N ALA A 333 -2.50 0.71 -3.41
CA ALA A 333 -1.17 1.27 -3.18
C ALA A 333 -0.02 0.31 -3.56
N ASP A 334 -0.18 -0.98 -3.34
CA ASP A 334 0.81 -2.03 -3.64
C ASP A 334 0.71 -2.62 -5.06
N GLY A 335 -0.14 -2.01 -5.91
CA GLY A 335 -0.33 -2.45 -7.29
C GLY A 335 -1.34 -3.59 -7.45
N THR A 336 -1.95 -4.08 -6.39
CA THR A 336 -3.10 -4.97 -6.55
C THR A 336 -4.28 -4.20 -7.13
N PHE A 337 -5.07 -4.86 -7.94
CA PHE A 337 -6.20 -4.22 -8.59
C PHE A 337 -7.40 -5.16 -8.73
N ASP A 338 -8.57 -4.56 -8.81
CA ASP A 338 -9.81 -5.23 -9.14
C ASP A 338 -10.75 -4.32 -9.94
N GLY A 339 -11.74 -4.92 -10.60
CA GLY A 339 -12.76 -4.24 -11.36
C GLY A 339 -13.73 -5.22 -12.00
N PHE A 340 -14.67 -4.72 -12.78
CA PHE A 340 -15.64 -5.53 -13.50
C PHE A 340 -15.63 -5.18 -14.98
N ALA A 341 -15.48 -6.18 -15.84
CA ALA A 341 -15.62 -6.02 -17.28
C ALA A 341 -17.04 -6.39 -17.72
N PRO A 342 -17.75 -5.53 -18.50
CA PRO A 342 -19.04 -5.87 -19.08
C PRO A 342 -18.89 -6.93 -20.16
N LEU A 343 -19.85 -7.86 -20.26
CA LEU A 343 -19.83 -8.97 -21.19
C LEU A 343 -21.06 -8.96 -22.10
N GLN A 344 -20.85 -9.35 -23.37
CA GLN A 344 -21.94 -9.75 -24.28
C GLN A 344 -21.98 -11.28 -24.48
N PRO A 345 -23.13 -11.87 -24.81
CA PRO A 345 -23.21 -13.30 -25.08
C PRO A 345 -22.19 -13.75 -26.14
N GLY A 346 -21.53 -14.89 -25.87
CA GLY A 346 -20.46 -15.43 -26.69
C GLY A 346 -19.06 -15.09 -26.18
N ARG A 347 -18.07 -15.10 -27.07
CA ARG A 347 -16.66 -14.81 -26.75
C ARG A 347 -16.47 -13.31 -26.53
N ASN A 348 -15.75 -12.98 -25.47
CA ASN A 348 -15.31 -11.65 -25.14
C ASN A 348 -13.78 -11.64 -24.97
N VAL A 349 -13.12 -10.59 -25.42
CA VAL A 349 -11.70 -10.34 -25.23
C VAL A 349 -11.56 -9.18 -24.24
N LEU A 350 -11.07 -9.49 -23.06
CA LEU A 350 -10.79 -8.49 -22.04
C LEU A 350 -9.36 -7.98 -22.24
N HIS A 351 -9.17 -6.69 -22.05
CA HIS A 351 -7.91 -6.00 -22.22
C HIS A 351 -7.59 -5.21 -20.95
N VAL A 352 -6.43 -5.45 -20.36
CA VAL A 352 -5.94 -4.74 -19.18
C VAL A 352 -4.67 -4.00 -19.56
N THR A 353 -4.64 -2.70 -19.32
CA THR A 353 -3.51 -1.83 -19.59
C THR A 353 -3.02 -1.20 -18.31
N ALA A 354 -1.72 -1.27 -18.03
CA ALA A 354 -1.06 -0.56 -16.94
C ALA A 354 0.01 0.40 -17.50
N VAL A 355 0.07 1.60 -16.92
CA VAL A 355 1.05 2.64 -17.28
C VAL A 355 1.85 3.02 -16.04
N GLY A 356 3.16 2.88 -16.10
CA GLY A 356 4.08 3.26 -15.04
C GLY A 356 4.26 4.78 -14.92
N ILE A 357 4.75 5.24 -13.76
CA ILE A 357 5.04 6.67 -13.52
C ILE A 357 6.08 7.21 -14.51
N GLY A 358 7.04 6.38 -14.90
CA GLY A 358 8.06 6.70 -15.91
C GLY A 358 7.57 6.62 -17.36
N GLY A 359 6.28 6.30 -17.60
CA GLY A 359 5.67 6.23 -18.92
C GLY A 359 5.77 4.86 -19.60
N GLY A 360 6.39 3.86 -18.97
CA GLY A 360 6.36 2.49 -19.42
C GLY A 360 4.93 1.96 -19.50
N ARG A 361 4.62 1.09 -20.47
CA ARG A 361 3.27 0.54 -20.67
C ARG A 361 3.34 -0.97 -20.85
N GLN A 362 2.38 -1.68 -20.23
CA GLN A 362 2.15 -3.12 -20.42
C GLN A 362 0.68 -3.38 -20.67
N GLU A 363 0.42 -4.40 -21.48
CA GLU A 363 -0.93 -4.82 -21.84
C GLU A 363 -1.05 -6.34 -21.68
N GLU A 364 -2.23 -6.79 -21.18
CA GLU A 364 -2.58 -8.19 -21.03
C GLU A 364 -4.00 -8.43 -21.53
N HIS A 365 -4.24 -9.59 -22.14
CA HIS A 365 -5.54 -9.98 -22.67
C HIS A 365 -6.03 -11.27 -22.02
N ARG A 366 -7.38 -11.41 -21.90
CA ARG A 366 -8.04 -12.62 -21.43
C ARG A 366 -9.28 -12.90 -22.27
N ASP A 367 -9.39 -14.16 -22.73
CA ASP A 367 -10.60 -14.65 -23.37
C ASP A 367 -11.60 -15.14 -22.34
N VAL A 368 -12.85 -14.67 -22.43
CA VAL A 368 -13.98 -15.10 -21.59
C VAL A 368 -15.17 -15.40 -22.46
N VAL A 369 -15.84 -16.53 -22.21
CA VAL A 369 -17.09 -16.87 -22.89
C VAL A 369 -18.26 -16.59 -21.95
N TYR A 370 -19.21 -15.79 -22.36
CA TYR A 370 -20.43 -15.52 -21.60
C TYR A 370 -21.59 -16.32 -22.18
N ASP A 371 -22.07 -17.30 -21.39
CA ASP A 371 -23.23 -18.16 -21.76
C ASP A 371 -24.30 -18.09 -20.66
N PRO A 372 -25.17 -17.05 -20.69
CA PRO A 372 -26.17 -16.83 -19.65
C PRO A 372 -27.26 -17.93 -19.63
N ALA A 373 -27.41 -18.74 -20.69
CA ALA A 373 -28.40 -19.80 -20.77
C ALA A 373 -27.98 -21.07 -19.99
N ALA A 374 -26.70 -21.19 -19.63
CA ALA A 374 -26.17 -22.37 -18.97
C ALA A 374 -26.23 -22.29 -17.43
N GLY A 375 -26.63 -21.16 -16.83
CA GLY A 375 -26.74 -20.95 -15.38
C GLY A 375 -28.03 -21.52 -14.78
N THR A 376 -27.97 -22.02 -13.54
CA THR A 376 -29.17 -22.43 -12.78
C THR A 376 -29.74 -21.26 -12.01
N ALA A 377 -31.09 -21.27 -11.71
CA ALA A 377 -31.73 -20.23 -10.93
C ALA A 377 -31.09 -20.04 -9.54
N LYS A 378 -30.61 -21.13 -8.92
CA LYS A 378 -29.96 -21.10 -7.61
C LYS A 378 -28.58 -20.44 -7.67
N ASP A 379 -27.80 -20.69 -8.72
CA ASP A 379 -26.49 -20.07 -8.92
C ASP A 379 -26.64 -18.55 -9.13
N VAL A 380 -27.69 -18.15 -9.85
CA VAL A 380 -28.04 -16.73 -10.07
C VAL A 380 -28.36 -16.02 -8.78
N GLU A 381 -29.20 -16.62 -7.92
CA GLU A 381 -29.63 -16.00 -6.65
C GLU A 381 -28.45 -15.83 -5.69
N LEU A 382 -27.58 -16.83 -5.60
CA LEU A 382 -26.36 -16.80 -4.77
C LEU A 382 -25.42 -15.69 -5.22
N GLU A 383 -25.17 -15.59 -6.53
CA GLU A 383 -24.19 -14.62 -7.06
C GLU A 383 -24.75 -13.20 -7.07
N VAL A 384 -26.04 -13.00 -7.33
CA VAL A 384 -26.68 -11.69 -7.18
C VAL A 384 -26.63 -11.23 -5.72
N SER A 385 -26.77 -12.13 -4.77
CA SER A 385 -26.62 -11.83 -3.34
C SER A 385 -25.19 -11.46 -3.00
N ARG A 386 -24.22 -12.23 -3.47
CA ARG A 386 -22.78 -11.94 -3.32
C ARG A 386 -22.40 -10.59 -3.93
N LEU A 387 -22.83 -10.31 -5.17
CA LEU A 387 -22.56 -9.03 -5.84
C LEU A 387 -23.20 -7.83 -5.12
N ARG A 388 -24.40 -7.99 -4.55
CA ARG A 388 -25.03 -6.93 -3.76
C ARG A 388 -24.28 -6.65 -2.46
N GLU A 389 -23.74 -7.68 -1.81
CA GLU A 389 -22.94 -7.55 -0.60
C GLU A 389 -21.59 -6.87 -0.93
N LEU A 390 -20.89 -7.32 -1.97
CA LEU A 390 -19.68 -6.69 -2.49
C LEU A 390 -19.91 -5.22 -2.89
N LEU A 391 -21.01 -4.91 -3.56
CA LEU A 391 -21.34 -3.53 -3.93
C LEU A 391 -21.62 -2.66 -2.71
N ARG A 392 -22.23 -3.20 -1.64
CA ARG A 392 -22.43 -2.47 -0.37
C ARG A 392 -21.12 -2.17 0.34
N GLU A 393 -20.25 -3.16 0.48
CA GLU A 393 -18.92 -2.98 1.05
C GLU A 393 -18.09 -1.98 0.24
N ARG A 394 -18.16 -2.07 -1.09
CA ARG A 394 -17.42 -1.21 -2.01
C ARG A 394 -17.98 0.23 -2.09
N THR A 395 -19.24 0.48 -1.75
CA THR A 395 -19.76 1.86 -1.78
C THR A 395 -19.00 2.77 -0.83
N VAL A 396 -18.68 2.28 0.37
CA VAL A 396 -17.86 3.03 1.35
C VAL A 396 -16.40 3.13 0.86
N GLU A 397 -15.89 2.10 0.22
CA GLU A 397 -14.52 2.08 -0.31
C GLU A 397 -14.37 2.93 -1.58
N VAL A 398 -15.41 3.03 -2.41
CA VAL A 398 -15.43 3.90 -3.61
C VAL A 398 -15.34 5.37 -3.21
N GLU A 399 -16.05 5.80 -2.17
CA GLU A 399 -15.93 7.17 -1.65
C GLU A 399 -14.50 7.45 -1.18
N LEU A 400 -13.91 6.55 -0.41
CA LEU A 400 -12.52 6.64 0.01
C LEU A 400 -11.55 6.61 -1.19
N GLY A 401 -11.79 5.75 -2.17
CA GLY A 401 -10.99 5.65 -3.39
C GLY A 401 -11.02 6.93 -4.21
N GLN A 402 -12.18 7.58 -4.34
CA GLN A 402 -12.29 8.87 -5.02
C GLN A 402 -11.54 9.99 -4.27
N GLU A 403 -11.58 9.99 -2.95
CA GLU A 403 -10.82 10.95 -2.14
C GLU A 403 -9.31 10.73 -2.29
N ILE A 404 -8.87 9.47 -2.25
CA ILE A 404 -7.48 9.09 -2.50
C ILE A 404 -7.03 9.50 -3.90
N GLN A 405 -7.86 9.27 -4.91
CA GLN A 405 -7.54 9.67 -6.29
C GLN A 405 -7.39 11.19 -6.43
N ARG A 406 -8.28 11.98 -5.83
CA ARG A 406 -8.15 13.44 -5.78
C ARG A 406 -6.85 13.88 -5.10
N ALA A 407 -6.48 13.21 -4.01
CA ALA A 407 -5.21 13.48 -3.30
C ALA A 407 -4.00 13.15 -4.19
N ARG A 408 -4.03 12.03 -4.95
CA ARG A 408 -2.99 11.65 -5.92
C ARG A 408 -2.84 12.70 -7.03
N GLU A 409 -3.94 13.14 -7.61
CA GLU A 409 -3.95 14.14 -8.68
C GLU A 409 -3.41 15.49 -8.18
N ALA A 410 -3.83 15.94 -6.99
CA ALA A 410 -3.33 17.15 -6.36
C ALA A 410 -1.83 17.06 -6.10
N ARG A 411 -1.33 15.90 -5.59
CA ARG A 411 0.10 15.66 -5.37
C ARG A 411 0.89 15.72 -6.68
N ARG A 412 0.43 15.06 -7.74
CA ARG A 412 1.09 15.10 -9.06
C ARG A 412 1.12 16.50 -9.65
N ALA A 413 0.03 17.27 -9.52
CA ALA A 413 -0.02 18.65 -9.97
C ALA A 413 1.03 19.50 -9.24
N ARG A 414 1.11 19.38 -7.91
CA ARG A 414 2.09 20.12 -7.08
C ARG A 414 3.53 19.73 -7.39
N GLN A 415 3.81 18.44 -7.62
CA GLN A 415 5.14 18.00 -8.04
C GLN A 415 5.56 18.56 -9.41
N LYS A 416 4.62 18.62 -10.36
CA LYS A 416 4.87 19.25 -11.67
C LYS A 416 5.17 20.75 -11.54
N GLU A 417 4.44 21.47 -10.70
CA GLU A 417 4.70 22.89 -10.42
C GLU A 417 6.10 23.11 -9.81
N LEU A 418 6.48 22.30 -8.82
CA LEU A 418 7.80 22.36 -8.22
C LEU A 418 8.92 22.07 -9.22
N GLN A 419 8.74 21.13 -10.13
CA GLN A 419 9.70 20.83 -11.22
C GLN A 419 9.83 22.00 -12.20
N ILE A 420 8.73 22.67 -12.54
CA ILE A 420 8.73 23.84 -13.43
C ILE A 420 9.50 25.02 -12.79
N HIS A 421 9.33 25.23 -11.49
CA HIS A 421 10.05 26.30 -10.78
C HIS A 421 11.51 25.98 -10.46
N ALA A 422 11.88 24.70 -10.41
CA ALA A 422 13.27 24.26 -10.20
C ALA A 422 14.13 24.27 -11.47
N THR A 423 13.53 24.46 -12.65
CA THR A 423 14.30 24.60 -13.90
C THR A 423 14.89 26.00 -13.96
N PRO A 424 16.24 26.18 -13.94
CA PRO A 424 16.85 27.50 -14.00
C PRO A 424 16.40 28.21 -15.29
N GLN A 425 15.83 29.41 -15.17
CA GLN A 425 15.60 30.25 -16.34
C GLN A 425 16.93 30.45 -17.05
N PRO A 426 17.02 30.30 -18.38
CA PRO A 426 18.24 30.59 -19.10
C PRO A 426 18.62 32.03 -18.83
N THR A 427 19.80 32.24 -18.23
CA THR A 427 20.38 33.55 -17.99
C THR A 427 20.44 34.27 -19.32
N ALA A 428 19.83 35.46 -19.38
CA ALA A 428 19.90 36.32 -20.54
C ALA A 428 21.39 36.53 -20.98
N PRO A 429 21.71 36.50 -22.25
CA PRO A 429 23.08 36.75 -22.70
C PRO A 429 23.52 38.14 -22.22
N PRO A 430 24.81 38.30 -21.82
CA PRO A 430 25.32 39.57 -21.35
C PRO A 430 25.18 40.62 -22.47
N GLU A 431 24.69 41.82 -22.11
CA GLU A 431 24.60 42.92 -23.04
C GLU A 431 25.97 43.25 -23.64
N PRO A 432 26.08 43.53 -24.95
CA PRO A 432 27.32 43.89 -25.57
C PRO A 432 27.83 45.23 -24.99
N THR A 433 28.99 45.16 -24.37
CA THR A 433 29.77 46.35 -23.92
C THR A 433 30.02 47.23 -25.13
N GLN A 434 29.37 48.40 -25.18
CA GLN A 434 29.74 49.47 -26.13
C GLN A 434 31.10 49.98 -25.76
N LYS A 435 32.03 49.92 -26.72
CA LYS A 435 33.30 50.62 -26.70
C LYS A 435 33.13 52.03 -27.23
#